data_93f81633409d61f1e3b650665b935c3a
#
_entry.id   93f81633409d61f1e3b650665b935c3a
#
_cell.length_a   1.000
_cell.length_b   1.000
_cell.length_c   1.000
_cell.angle_alpha   90.00
_cell.angle_beta   90.00
_cell.angle_gamma   90.00
#
_symmetry.space_group_name_H-M   'P 1'
#
loop_
_entity.id
_entity.type
_entity.pdbx_description
1 polymer ?
#
loop_
_entity_poly.entity_id
_entity_poly.type
_entity_poly.pdbx_seq_one_letter_code
_entity_poly.pdbx_strand_id
1 'polypeptide(L)'
;MEQLLYEQHDNIGSLSKALFLSSSNTQRYLKKMEDILQQADIKLCYRPLRLEGRESVVRHFFFLYFIEKQYALKTVLPEIKEYQLSAIEKFVQEFTEINGLHKKYIYQKRMTYNVFISLWRIKNGHPYPRGELRTNGLVLPTDETAKLFRDMVSEAYQLNLTEEMMRDCLWLSFSDAIVFSKEHRELALKDNPRYKELFMAHRTMTEQFTQLMVGSFEEERILEITTLLVNDHYLFDEKGEFLTILRKSRAIFIKMVKIMHKQSVEKVLGIAKEFVRTHKIYQSEDFIINYAYLLLTAEADSLERLASQENTVHLLILSDLSPTEEEFITNVISQIVYGNFEIHHFKDAWYGEEEMNKKILTYDGLITTGSREDLPKDFPMVLMDPYVTPQAIVAIQNLVNELSERENIQN
;
A
#
# COMPACT_ATOMS: atom_id res chain seq x y z
N MET A 1 -19.08 -11.60 6.68
CA MET A 1 -17.73 -12.14 6.37
C MET A 1 -17.30 -13.21 7.38
N GLU A 2 -17.18 -12.89 8.66
CA GLU A 2 -16.74 -13.86 9.69
C GLU A 2 -17.59 -15.13 9.70
N GLN A 3 -18.91 -14.98 9.63
CA GLN A 3 -19.84 -16.11 9.57
C GLN A 3 -19.66 -17.01 8.33
N LEU A 4 -19.15 -16.46 7.24
CA LEU A 4 -18.79 -17.25 6.03
C LEU A 4 -17.46 -17.99 6.20
N LEU A 5 -16.54 -17.51 7.04
CA LEU A 5 -15.32 -18.23 7.38
C LEU A 5 -15.62 -19.45 8.26
N TYR A 6 -16.57 -19.29 9.20
CA TYR A 6 -16.94 -20.36 10.12
C TYR A 6 -17.82 -21.45 9.49
N GLU A 7 -18.55 -21.13 8.41
CA GLU A 7 -19.44 -22.02 7.66
C GLU A 7 -20.50 -22.73 8.56
N GLN A 8 -20.98 -22.01 9.59
CA GLN A 8 -21.91 -22.56 10.58
C GLN A 8 -23.39 -22.41 10.16
N HIS A 9 -23.66 -21.85 9.00
CA HIS A 9 -25.03 -21.54 8.53
C HIS A 9 -25.40 -22.30 7.27
N ASP A 10 -26.43 -23.14 7.36
CA ASP A 10 -26.92 -23.95 6.23
C ASP A 10 -27.62 -23.12 5.16
N ASN A 11 -28.13 -21.94 5.52
CA ASN A 11 -28.90 -21.09 4.60
C ASN A 11 -28.99 -19.64 5.10
N ILE A 12 -29.60 -18.76 4.25
CA ILE A 12 -29.79 -17.35 4.57
C ILE A 12 -30.64 -17.15 5.83
N GLY A 13 -31.62 -18.00 6.08
CA GLY A 13 -32.51 -17.88 7.24
C GLY A 13 -31.76 -18.06 8.55
N SER A 14 -30.85 -19.04 8.64
CA SER A 14 -30.03 -19.25 9.84
C SER A 14 -29.03 -18.10 10.06
N LEU A 15 -28.41 -17.60 8.97
CA LEU A 15 -27.54 -16.43 9.04
C LEU A 15 -28.30 -15.16 9.48
N SER A 16 -29.50 -14.95 8.93
CA SER A 16 -30.35 -13.79 9.28
C SER A 16 -30.65 -13.74 10.77
N LYS A 17 -31.01 -14.91 11.34
CA LYS A 17 -31.25 -15.04 12.79
C LYS A 17 -30.01 -14.72 13.61
N ALA A 18 -28.85 -15.24 13.22
CA ALA A 18 -27.58 -15.02 13.92
C ALA A 18 -27.15 -13.54 13.89
N LEU A 19 -27.46 -12.83 12.78
CA LEU A 19 -27.14 -11.41 12.62
C LEU A 19 -28.21 -10.45 13.12
N PHE A 20 -29.34 -10.95 13.62
CA PHE A 20 -30.50 -10.14 14.04
C PHE A 20 -31.02 -9.25 12.88
N LEU A 21 -30.99 -9.75 11.64
CA LEU A 21 -31.42 -9.06 10.43
C LEU A 21 -32.64 -9.76 9.80
N SER A 22 -33.42 -9.02 9.03
CA SER A 22 -34.43 -9.64 8.16
C SER A 22 -33.76 -10.43 7.03
N SER A 23 -34.41 -11.52 6.59
CA SER A 23 -33.92 -12.33 5.47
C SER A 23 -33.70 -11.50 4.18
N SER A 24 -34.58 -10.53 3.93
CA SER A 24 -34.46 -9.61 2.79
C SER A 24 -33.21 -8.72 2.88
N ASN A 25 -32.92 -8.16 4.06
CA ASN A 25 -31.70 -7.36 4.27
C ASN A 25 -30.45 -8.22 4.14
N THR A 26 -30.45 -9.41 4.74
CA THR A 26 -29.32 -10.36 4.63
C THR A 26 -29.07 -10.72 3.18
N GLN A 27 -30.09 -11.04 2.41
CA GLN A 27 -29.97 -11.35 0.98
C GLN A 27 -29.41 -10.17 0.18
N ARG A 28 -29.84 -8.94 0.46
CA ARG A 28 -29.32 -7.73 -0.18
C ARG A 28 -27.84 -7.51 0.12
N TYR A 29 -27.39 -7.76 1.36
CA TYR A 29 -25.97 -7.66 1.71
C TYR A 29 -25.13 -8.77 1.07
N LEU A 30 -25.64 -10.00 1.05
CA LEU A 30 -24.95 -11.11 0.36
C LEU A 30 -24.81 -10.84 -1.14
N LYS A 31 -25.83 -10.28 -1.78
CA LYS A 31 -25.75 -9.92 -3.20
C LYS A 31 -24.70 -8.85 -3.48
N LYS A 32 -24.60 -7.80 -2.64
CA LYS A 32 -23.53 -6.81 -2.75
C LYS A 32 -22.14 -7.42 -2.55
N MET A 33 -22.05 -8.44 -1.71
CA MET A 33 -20.80 -9.17 -1.50
C MET A 33 -20.45 -10.02 -2.73
N GLU A 34 -21.42 -10.65 -3.39
CA GLU A 34 -21.21 -11.40 -4.63
C GLU A 34 -20.55 -10.55 -5.71
N ASP A 35 -20.99 -9.27 -5.86
CA ASP A 35 -20.44 -8.34 -6.84
C ASP A 35 -18.92 -8.12 -6.60
N ILE A 36 -18.49 -8.11 -5.34
CA ILE A 36 -17.07 -8.00 -4.96
C ILE A 36 -16.33 -9.33 -5.18
N LEU A 37 -16.94 -10.44 -4.78
CA LEU A 37 -16.36 -11.78 -4.86
C LEU A 37 -16.14 -12.24 -6.31
N GLN A 38 -17.05 -11.88 -7.21
CA GLN A 38 -16.95 -12.19 -8.64
C GLN A 38 -15.69 -11.57 -9.29
N GLN A 39 -15.24 -10.41 -8.81
CA GLN A 39 -14.03 -9.77 -9.27
C GLN A 39 -12.78 -10.63 -9.01
N ALA A 40 -12.81 -11.47 -7.98
CA ALA A 40 -11.73 -12.38 -7.62
C ALA A 40 -12.00 -13.84 -7.99
N ASP A 41 -12.97 -14.11 -8.81
CA ASP A 41 -13.40 -15.47 -9.18
C ASP A 41 -13.76 -16.33 -7.94
N ILE A 42 -14.26 -15.67 -6.88
CA ILE A 42 -14.76 -16.33 -5.67
C ILE A 42 -16.26 -16.46 -5.78
N LYS A 43 -16.78 -17.66 -5.60
CA LYS A 43 -18.19 -17.97 -5.62
C LYS A 43 -18.78 -18.00 -4.20
N LEU A 44 -19.90 -17.31 -3.98
CA LEU A 44 -20.69 -17.46 -2.78
C LEU A 44 -21.68 -18.62 -2.96
N CYS A 45 -21.55 -19.67 -2.16
CA CYS A 45 -22.48 -20.79 -2.08
C CYS A 45 -23.48 -20.54 -0.97
N TYR A 46 -24.77 -20.88 -1.24
CA TYR A 46 -25.87 -20.57 -0.32
C TYR A 46 -26.35 -21.77 0.51
N ARG A 47 -25.85 -22.98 0.22
CA ARG A 47 -26.23 -24.20 0.93
C ARG A 47 -25.08 -25.22 0.95
N PRO A 48 -24.33 -25.32 2.03
CA PRO A 48 -24.21 -24.36 3.15
C PRO A 48 -23.62 -23.02 2.68
N LEU A 49 -23.78 -21.99 3.51
CA LEU A 49 -23.21 -20.68 3.23
C LEU A 49 -21.68 -20.73 3.38
N ARG A 50 -20.98 -20.63 2.25
CA ARG A 50 -19.50 -20.67 2.20
C ARG A 50 -18.94 -19.96 0.97
N LEU A 51 -17.66 -19.72 0.97
CA LEU A 51 -16.91 -19.20 -0.18
C LEU A 51 -16.15 -20.35 -0.86
N GLU A 52 -16.27 -20.47 -2.17
CA GLU A 52 -15.55 -21.41 -3.02
C GLU A 52 -14.73 -20.64 -4.07
N GLY A 53 -13.52 -21.12 -4.34
CA GLY A 53 -12.59 -20.55 -5.31
C GLY A 53 -11.19 -21.11 -5.11
N ARG A 54 -10.20 -20.54 -5.80
CA ARG A 54 -8.80 -20.87 -5.54
C ARG A 54 -8.45 -20.52 -4.10
N GLU A 55 -7.95 -21.49 -3.34
CA GLU A 55 -7.82 -21.37 -1.89
C GLU A 55 -6.89 -20.21 -1.47
N SER A 56 -5.81 -19.96 -2.23
CA SER A 56 -4.94 -18.80 -2.01
C SER A 56 -5.71 -17.47 -2.08
N VAL A 57 -6.62 -17.34 -3.03
CA VAL A 57 -7.42 -16.12 -3.23
C VAL A 57 -8.50 -15.99 -2.15
N VAL A 58 -9.18 -17.09 -1.79
CA VAL A 58 -10.20 -17.09 -0.72
C VAL A 58 -9.58 -16.72 0.62
N ARG A 59 -8.43 -17.32 0.97
CA ARG A 59 -7.70 -17.00 2.22
C ARG A 59 -7.20 -15.56 2.21
N HIS A 60 -6.66 -15.10 1.10
CA HIS A 60 -6.21 -13.72 0.95
C HIS A 60 -7.37 -12.73 1.08
N PHE A 61 -8.55 -13.05 0.55
CA PHE A 61 -9.75 -12.26 0.71
C PHE A 61 -10.18 -12.09 2.19
N PHE A 62 -10.20 -13.19 2.96
CA PHE A 62 -10.46 -13.11 4.40
C PHE A 62 -9.37 -12.32 5.13
N PHE A 63 -8.12 -12.51 4.76
CA PHE A 63 -7.00 -11.77 5.32
C PHE A 63 -7.14 -10.25 5.09
N LEU A 64 -7.45 -9.81 3.87
CA LEU A 64 -7.69 -8.40 3.56
C LEU A 64 -8.83 -7.83 4.41
N TYR A 65 -9.93 -8.57 4.54
CA TYR A 65 -11.04 -8.17 5.38
C TYR A 65 -10.61 -7.91 6.84
N PHE A 66 -9.82 -8.81 7.44
CA PHE A 66 -9.35 -8.64 8.81
C PHE A 66 -8.35 -7.49 8.96
N ILE A 67 -7.45 -7.33 8.02
CA ILE A 67 -6.47 -6.22 8.03
C ILE A 67 -7.16 -4.88 7.86
N GLU A 68 -8.13 -4.77 6.97
CA GLU A 68 -8.85 -3.51 6.73
C GLU A 68 -9.73 -3.09 7.91
N LYS A 69 -10.14 -4.01 8.78
CA LYS A 69 -10.79 -3.68 10.05
C LYS A 69 -9.85 -2.97 11.04
N GLN A 70 -8.54 -3.10 10.86
CA GLN A 70 -7.49 -2.41 11.67
C GLN A 70 -7.53 -2.67 13.19
N TYR A 71 -8.22 -3.71 13.64
CA TYR A 71 -8.31 -4.08 15.05
C TYR A 71 -7.37 -5.24 15.41
N ALA A 72 -7.10 -5.40 16.70
CA ALA A 72 -6.46 -6.61 17.21
C ALA A 72 -7.31 -7.84 16.91
N LEU A 73 -6.69 -9.01 16.73
CA LEU A 73 -7.40 -10.26 16.40
C LEU A 73 -8.54 -10.56 17.41
N LYS A 74 -8.29 -10.38 18.70
CA LYS A 74 -9.29 -10.56 19.75
C LYS A 74 -10.50 -9.64 19.61
N THR A 75 -10.30 -8.42 19.11
CA THR A 75 -11.40 -7.46 18.87
C THR A 75 -12.20 -7.79 17.60
N VAL A 76 -11.51 -8.29 16.58
CA VAL A 76 -12.13 -8.69 15.32
C VAL A 76 -12.91 -10.00 15.48
N LEU A 77 -12.41 -10.90 16.33
CA LEU A 77 -12.93 -12.24 16.58
C LEU A 77 -13.18 -12.42 18.09
N PRO A 78 -14.24 -11.81 18.62
CA PRO A 78 -14.50 -11.82 20.06
C PRO A 78 -14.73 -13.24 20.61
N GLU A 79 -15.07 -14.20 19.77
CA GLU A 79 -15.27 -15.62 20.15
C GLU A 79 -13.95 -16.40 20.32
N ILE A 80 -12.79 -15.86 19.84
CA ILE A 80 -11.51 -16.51 20.04
C ILE A 80 -11.11 -16.45 21.52
N LYS A 81 -10.87 -17.60 22.11
CA LYS A 81 -10.41 -17.68 23.49
C LYS A 81 -8.94 -17.27 23.60
N GLU A 82 -8.55 -16.71 24.72
CA GLU A 82 -7.19 -16.19 24.94
C GLU A 82 -6.11 -17.26 24.76
N TYR A 83 -6.35 -18.48 25.23
CA TYR A 83 -5.41 -19.59 25.06
C TYR A 83 -5.22 -20.00 23.59
N GLN A 84 -6.27 -19.91 22.77
CA GLN A 84 -6.20 -20.20 21.33
C GLN A 84 -5.31 -19.15 20.62
N LEU A 85 -5.55 -17.88 20.91
CA LEU A 85 -4.75 -16.79 20.34
C LEU A 85 -3.29 -16.92 20.76
N SER A 86 -3.03 -17.13 22.06
CA SER A 86 -1.68 -17.30 22.60
C SER A 86 -0.94 -18.49 21.98
N ALA A 87 -1.62 -19.61 21.73
CA ALA A 87 -1.00 -20.77 21.08
C ALA A 87 -0.64 -20.49 19.61
N ILE A 88 -1.50 -19.78 18.88
CA ILE A 88 -1.21 -19.36 17.50
C ILE A 88 -0.04 -18.37 17.48
N GLU A 89 -0.05 -17.36 18.33
CA GLU A 89 1.02 -16.35 18.40
C GLU A 89 2.38 -16.96 18.74
N LYS A 90 2.44 -17.86 19.71
CA LYS A 90 3.68 -18.58 20.05
C LYS A 90 4.17 -19.45 18.91
N PHE A 91 3.28 -20.17 18.22
CA PHE A 91 3.62 -20.99 17.07
C PHE A 91 4.20 -20.14 15.92
N VAL A 92 3.59 -18.99 15.64
CA VAL A 92 4.06 -18.04 14.63
C VAL A 92 5.41 -17.45 15.05
N GLN A 93 5.57 -17.07 16.32
CA GLN A 93 6.82 -16.52 16.84
C GLN A 93 7.96 -17.52 16.69
N GLU A 94 7.78 -18.75 17.16
CA GLU A 94 8.78 -19.80 17.06
C GLU A 94 9.15 -20.08 15.58
N PHE A 95 8.12 -20.21 14.71
CA PHE A 95 8.37 -20.42 13.28
C PHE A 95 9.22 -19.30 12.66
N THR A 96 8.95 -18.05 13.00
CA THR A 96 9.72 -16.91 12.48
C THR A 96 11.12 -16.84 13.07
N GLU A 97 11.31 -17.26 14.33
CA GLU A 97 12.62 -17.28 15.00
C GLU A 97 13.55 -18.33 14.39
N ILE A 98 13.09 -19.56 14.28
CA ILE A 98 13.92 -20.66 13.75
C ILE A 98 14.29 -20.48 12.28
N ASN A 99 13.49 -19.75 11.52
CA ASN A 99 13.72 -19.48 10.11
C ASN A 99 14.34 -18.09 9.83
N GLY A 100 14.69 -17.32 10.85
CA GLY A 100 15.29 -15.99 10.69
C GLY A 100 14.39 -14.97 9.98
N LEU A 101 13.06 -15.17 10.02
CA LEU A 101 12.10 -14.28 9.37
C LEU A 101 11.87 -13.01 10.18
N HIS A 102 11.21 -12.00 9.57
CA HIS A 102 10.95 -10.72 10.19
C HIS A 102 10.14 -10.82 11.50
N LYS A 103 10.71 -10.29 12.60
CA LYS A 103 10.08 -10.29 13.93
C LYS A 103 9.24 -9.04 14.23
N LYS A 104 9.07 -8.10 13.28
CA LYS A 104 8.26 -6.92 13.51
C LYS A 104 6.80 -7.29 13.76
N TYR A 105 6.18 -6.60 14.72
CA TYR A 105 4.77 -6.83 15.14
C TYR A 105 3.79 -6.99 13.97
N ILE A 106 3.92 -6.16 12.93
CA ILE A 106 2.99 -6.21 11.80
C ILE A 106 3.07 -7.53 11.02
N TYR A 107 4.27 -8.12 10.87
CA TYR A 107 4.45 -9.40 10.19
C TYR A 107 3.93 -10.55 11.03
N GLN A 108 4.22 -10.54 12.35
CA GLN A 108 3.69 -11.51 13.30
C GLN A 108 2.16 -11.51 13.28
N LYS A 109 1.56 -10.33 13.37
CA LYS A 109 0.11 -10.15 13.29
C LYS A 109 -0.48 -10.70 11.99
N ARG A 110 0.15 -10.41 10.84
CA ARG A 110 -0.29 -10.91 9.53
C ARG A 110 -0.23 -12.44 9.45
N MET A 111 0.83 -13.05 9.95
CA MET A 111 0.94 -14.51 9.99
C MET A 111 -0.08 -15.14 10.93
N THR A 112 -0.32 -14.55 12.10
CA THR A 112 -1.36 -14.99 13.05
C THR A 112 -2.75 -15.00 12.41
N TYR A 113 -3.12 -13.95 11.64
CA TYR A 113 -4.37 -13.96 10.87
C TYR A 113 -4.43 -15.08 9.85
N ASN A 114 -3.34 -15.30 9.11
CA ASN A 114 -3.30 -16.35 8.09
C ASN A 114 -3.42 -17.75 8.71
N VAL A 115 -2.75 -18.02 9.82
CA VAL A 115 -2.87 -19.29 10.55
C VAL A 115 -4.31 -19.50 11.03
N PHE A 116 -4.92 -18.47 11.62
CA PHE A 116 -6.31 -18.53 12.07
C PHE A 116 -7.29 -18.83 10.94
N ILE A 117 -7.17 -18.11 9.81
CA ILE A 117 -8.00 -18.33 8.62
C ILE A 117 -7.82 -19.76 8.11
N SER A 118 -6.57 -20.22 8.00
CA SER A 118 -6.23 -21.57 7.52
C SER A 118 -6.84 -22.65 8.39
N LEU A 119 -6.79 -22.53 9.72
CA LEU A 119 -7.40 -23.49 10.64
C LEU A 119 -8.90 -23.66 10.39
N TRP A 120 -9.64 -22.56 10.19
CA TRP A 120 -11.06 -22.65 9.87
C TRP A 120 -11.30 -23.24 8.48
N ARG A 121 -10.49 -22.87 7.48
CA ARG A 121 -10.60 -23.42 6.13
C ARG A 121 -10.33 -24.93 6.11
N ILE A 122 -9.27 -25.39 6.80
CA ILE A 122 -8.96 -26.82 6.93
C ILE A 122 -10.09 -27.56 7.65
N LYS A 123 -10.60 -27.02 8.76
CA LYS A 123 -11.71 -27.57 9.52
C LYS A 123 -12.95 -27.79 8.64
N ASN A 124 -13.23 -26.86 7.75
CA ASN A 124 -14.40 -26.87 6.89
C ASN A 124 -14.17 -27.65 5.57
N GLY A 125 -13.04 -28.37 5.46
CA GLY A 125 -12.76 -29.23 4.31
C GLY A 125 -12.16 -28.51 3.10
N HIS A 126 -11.55 -27.34 3.31
CA HIS A 126 -10.88 -26.55 2.28
C HIS A 126 -9.36 -26.46 2.54
N PRO A 127 -8.62 -27.56 2.51
CA PRO A 127 -7.17 -27.54 2.64
C PRO A 127 -6.54 -26.84 1.44
N TYR A 128 -5.36 -26.27 1.65
CA TYR A 128 -4.56 -25.75 0.56
C TYR A 128 -4.10 -26.90 -0.36
N PRO A 129 -4.04 -26.70 -1.69
CA PRO A 129 -3.68 -27.78 -2.61
C PRO A 129 -2.27 -28.34 -2.30
N ARG A 130 -2.19 -29.65 -2.03
CA ARG A 130 -0.96 -30.33 -1.59
C ARG A 130 0.21 -30.12 -2.56
N GLY A 131 -0.04 -30.19 -3.86
CA GLY A 131 0.97 -30.02 -4.90
C GLY A 131 1.56 -28.61 -5.02
N GLU A 132 0.94 -27.60 -4.36
CA GLU A 132 1.38 -26.21 -4.36
C GLU A 132 2.19 -25.83 -3.11
N LEU A 133 2.25 -26.72 -2.10
CA LEU A 133 3.07 -26.51 -0.90
C LEU A 133 4.45 -27.10 -1.08
N ARG A 134 5.49 -26.30 -0.87
CA ARG A 134 6.91 -26.67 -0.97
C ARG A 134 7.62 -26.45 0.36
N THR A 135 8.79 -27.03 0.53
CA THR A 135 9.58 -26.84 1.75
C THR A 135 10.24 -25.45 1.80
N ASN A 136 10.62 -24.90 0.65
CA ASN A 136 11.27 -23.59 0.50
C ASN A 136 12.46 -23.35 1.45
N GLY A 137 13.11 -24.45 1.91
CA GLY A 137 14.19 -24.40 2.89
C GLY A 137 13.74 -24.05 4.32
N LEU A 138 12.44 -23.92 4.58
CA LEU A 138 11.89 -23.55 5.88
C LEU A 138 11.63 -24.80 6.74
N VAL A 139 11.80 -24.62 8.05
CA VAL A 139 11.61 -25.65 9.07
C VAL A 139 10.39 -25.34 9.91
N LEU A 140 9.59 -26.36 10.21
CA LEU A 140 8.48 -26.25 11.16
C LEU A 140 8.98 -26.36 12.60
N PRO A 141 8.34 -25.65 13.58
CA PRO A 141 8.56 -25.90 14.99
C PRO A 141 8.30 -27.39 15.33
N THR A 142 9.18 -27.98 16.12
CA THR A 142 9.10 -29.41 16.52
C THR A 142 9.07 -29.61 18.03
N ASP A 143 9.26 -28.54 18.79
CA ASP A 143 9.40 -28.47 20.22
C ASP A 143 8.04 -28.47 20.98
N GLU A 144 8.09 -28.02 22.23
CA GLU A 144 6.93 -27.88 23.10
C GLU A 144 5.89 -26.92 22.51
N THR A 145 6.32 -25.88 21.79
CA THR A 145 5.43 -24.92 21.12
C THR A 145 4.58 -25.58 20.05
N ALA A 146 5.16 -26.45 19.24
CA ALA A 146 4.42 -27.22 18.25
C ALA A 146 3.44 -28.19 18.90
N LYS A 147 3.79 -28.77 20.06
CA LYS A 147 2.89 -29.62 20.83
C LYS A 147 1.70 -28.83 21.38
N LEU A 148 1.96 -27.69 22.02
CA LEU A 148 0.90 -26.81 22.53
C LEU A 148 -0.07 -26.35 21.41
N PHE A 149 0.47 -26.05 20.24
CA PHE A 149 -0.34 -25.69 19.09
C PHE A 149 -1.21 -26.85 18.61
N ARG A 150 -0.67 -28.08 18.49
CA ARG A 150 -1.44 -29.28 18.13
C ARG A 150 -2.54 -29.58 19.14
N ASP A 151 -2.24 -29.50 20.45
CA ASP A 151 -3.20 -29.75 21.51
C ASP A 151 -4.36 -28.74 21.45
N MET A 152 -4.05 -27.47 21.29
CA MET A 152 -5.04 -26.40 21.07
C MET A 152 -5.91 -26.66 19.84
N VAL A 153 -5.31 -27.04 18.71
CA VAL A 153 -6.04 -27.31 17.47
C VAL A 153 -6.94 -28.54 17.63
N SER A 154 -6.47 -29.59 18.29
CA SER A 154 -7.27 -30.77 18.58
C SER A 154 -8.49 -30.43 19.45
N GLU A 155 -8.32 -29.63 20.50
CA GLU A 155 -9.40 -29.23 21.39
C GLU A 155 -10.41 -28.29 20.71
N ALA A 156 -9.91 -27.21 20.08
CA ALA A 156 -10.75 -26.13 19.61
C ALA A 156 -11.37 -26.38 18.23
N TYR A 157 -10.63 -27.04 17.35
CA TYR A 157 -11.04 -27.27 15.96
C TYR A 157 -11.41 -28.72 15.67
N GLN A 158 -11.16 -29.64 16.60
CA GLN A 158 -11.38 -31.09 16.45
C GLN A 158 -10.60 -31.68 15.27
N LEU A 159 -9.38 -31.17 15.06
CA LEU A 159 -8.47 -31.62 14.01
C LEU A 159 -7.25 -32.31 14.60
N ASN A 160 -6.87 -33.44 14.01
CA ASN A 160 -5.57 -34.06 14.30
C ASN A 160 -4.51 -33.44 13.37
N LEU A 161 -3.79 -32.44 13.88
CA LEU A 161 -2.90 -31.60 13.09
C LEU A 161 -1.64 -32.36 12.69
N THR A 162 -1.53 -32.69 11.41
CA THR A 162 -0.34 -33.30 10.80
C THR A 162 0.70 -32.24 10.44
N GLU A 163 1.92 -32.64 10.12
CA GLU A 163 2.97 -31.75 9.62
C GLU A 163 2.54 -31.04 8.31
N GLU A 164 1.84 -31.76 7.44
CA GLU A 164 1.30 -31.19 6.21
C GLU A 164 0.25 -30.09 6.49
N MET A 165 -0.63 -30.33 7.47
CA MET A 165 -1.60 -29.31 7.89
C MET A 165 -0.93 -28.11 8.58
N MET A 166 0.19 -28.29 9.26
CA MET A 166 0.98 -27.16 9.78
C MET A 166 1.58 -26.32 8.66
N ARG A 167 2.08 -26.95 7.59
CA ARG A 167 2.52 -26.23 6.38
C ARG A 167 1.34 -25.51 5.72
N ASP A 168 0.19 -26.13 5.67
CA ASP A 168 -1.04 -25.51 5.17
C ASP A 168 -1.45 -24.29 6.00
N CYS A 169 -1.35 -24.34 7.34
CA CYS A 169 -1.57 -23.16 8.19
C CYS A 169 -0.60 -22.01 7.87
N LEU A 170 0.59 -22.33 7.43
CA LEU A 170 1.65 -21.38 7.04
C LEU A 170 1.80 -21.31 5.50
N TRP A 171 0.72 -21.52 4.75
CA TRP A 171 0.72 -21.64 3.28
C TRP A 171 1.46 -20.52 2.55
N LEU A 172 1.38 -19.29 3.05
CA LEU A 172 2.14 -18.17 2.48
C LEU A 172 3.64 -18.43 2.43
N SER A 173 4.18 -19.11 3.44
CA SER A 173 5.60 -19.42 3.56
C SER A 173 6.01 -20.67 2.78
N PHE A 174 5.09 -21.62 2.68
CA PHE A 174 5.32 -22.90 2.01
C PHE A 174 4.78 -22.98 0.58
N SER A 175 4.16 -21.92 0.08
CA SER A 175 3.77 -21.78 -1.34
C SER A 175 4.70 -20.82 -2.06
N ASP A 176 4.62 -20.79 -3.40
CA ASP A 176 5.32 -19.79 -4.21
C ASP A 176 4.66 -18.41 -4.16
N ALA A 177 3.66 -18.20 -3.29
CA ALA A 177 2.88 -16.96 -3.23
C ALA A 177 3.67 -15.77 -2.68
N ILE A 178 4.60 -16.00 -1.75
CA ILE A 178 5.43 -14.96 -1.17
C ILE A 178 6.87 -15.46 -1.00
N VAL A 179 7.81 -14.68 -1.49
CA VAL A 179 9.24 -14.88 -1.28
C VAL A 179 9.71 -13.99 -0.12
N PHE A 180 10.33 -14.58 0.91
CA PHE A 180 10.62 -13.90 2.19
C PHE A 180 12.08 -13.54 2.38
N SER A 181 12.99 -14.25 1.72
CA SER A 181 14.44 -14.08 1.91
C SER A 181 15.17 -14.09 0.58
N LYS A 182 16.43 -13.70 0.61
CA LYS A 182 17.33 -13.80 -0.53
C LYS A 182 17.47 -15.24 -1.02
N GLU A 183 17.70 -16.19 -0.12
CA GLU A 183 17.86 -17.60 -0.44
C GLU A 183 16.58 -18.17 -1.09
N HIS A 184 15.41 -17.80 -0.55
CA HIS A 184 14.14 -18.19 -1.13
C HIS A 184 13.94 -17.59 -2.53
N ARG A 185 14.34 -16.32 -2.74
CA ARG A 185 14.30 -15.67 -4.05
C ARG A 185 15.20 -16.39 -5.07
N GLU A 186 16.40 -16.75 -4.68
CA GLU A 186 17.34 -17.48 -5.54
C GLU A 186 16.77 -18.85 -5.96
N LEU A 187 16.17 -19.58 -5.02
CA LEU A 187 15.49 -20.85 -5.30
C LEU A 187 14.27 -20.64 -6.24
N ALA A 188 13.43 -19.65 -5.95
CA ALA A 188 12.26 -19.37 -6.78
C ALA A 188 12.64 -18.97 -8.21
N LEU A 189 13.69 -18.17 -8.38
CA LEU A 189 14.21 -17.79 -9.71
C LEU A 189 14.79 -18.96 -10.49
N LYS A 190 15.35 -19.97 -9.79
CA LYS A 190 15.91 -21.17 -10.39
C LYS A 190 14.82 -22.18 -10.77
N ASP A 191 13.89 -22.43 -9.86
CA ASP A 191 13.02 -23.61 -9.92
C ASP A 191 11.59 -23.29 -10.40
N ASN A 192 11.20 -21.98 -10.44
CA ASN A 192 9.87 -21.55 -10.87
C ASN A 192 9.96 -20.61 -12.10
N PRO A 193 9.75 -21.11 -13.33
CA PRO A 193 9.82 -20.30 -14.55
C PRO A 193 8.82 -19.12 -14.57
N ARG A 194 7.60 -19.33 -14.01
CA ARG A 194 6.58 -18.27 -13.92
C ARG A 194 7.02 -17.15 -12.99
N TYR A 195 7.56 -17.50 -11.83
CA TYR A 195 8.12 -16.52 -10.89
C TYR A 195 9.25 -15.73 -11.55
N LYS A 196 10.16 -16.42 -12.25
CA LYS A 196 11.28 -15.80 -12.96
C LYS A 196 10.80 -14.79 -14.02
N GLU A 197 9.81 -15.14 -14.83
CA GLU A 197 9.23 -14.26 -15.84
C GLU A 197 8.64 -13.00 -15.21
N LEU A 198 7.81 -13.16 -14.19
CA LEU A 198 7.22 -12.05 -13.43
C LEU A 198 8.29 -11.19 -12.77
N PHE A 199 9.31 -11.81 -12.18
CA PHE A 199 10.40 -11.11 -11.52
C PHE A 199 11.18 -10.23 -12.51
N MET A 200 11.54 -10.75 -13.67
CA MET A 200 12.28 -9.99 -14.68
C MET A 200 11.46 -8.81 -15.21
N ALA A 201 10.15 -8.99 -15.43
CA ALA A 201 9.27 -7.91 -15.82
C ALA A 201 9.22 -6.80 -14.75
N HIS A 202 9.01 -7.16 -13.48
CA HIS A 202 8.95 -6.19 -12.37
C HIS A 202 10.31 -5.54 -12.10
N ARG A 203 11.42 -6.25 -12.34
CA ARG A 203 12.76 -5.69 -12.23
C ARG A 203 12.94 -4.49 -13.17
N THR A 204 12.53 -4.61 -14.43
CA THR A 204 12.56 -3.49 -15.38
C THR A 204 11.78 -2.28 -14.87
N MET A 205 10.59 -2.49 -14.29
CA MET A 205 9.81 -1.42 -13.66
C MET A 205 10.55 -0.78 -12.48
N THR A 206 11.17 -1.61 -11.62
CA THR A 206 11.96 -1.12 -10.49
C THR A 206 13.17 -0.30 -10.95
N GLU A 207 13.88 -0.75 -11.97
CA GLU A 207 15.02 -0.04 -12.54
C GLU A 207 14.60 1.32 -13.13
N GLN A 208 13.47 1.38 -13.84
CA GLN A 208 12.91 2.65 -14.33
C GLN A 208 12.56 3.59 -13.17
N PHE A 209 11.99 3.07 -12.09
CA PHE A 209 11.68 3.86 -10.91
C PHE A 209 12.94 4.40 -10.21
N THR A 210 13.96 3.56 -10.04
CA THR A 210 15.22 3.99 -9.40
C THR A 210 15.98 5.03 -10.21
N GLN A 211 15.83 5.03 -11.55
CA GLN A 211 16.40 6.06 -12.43
C GLN A 211 15.73 7.44 -12.28
N LEU A 212 14.51 7.49 -11.74
CA LEU A 212 13.84 8.77 -11.44
C LEU A 212 14.35 9.42 -10.15
N MET A 213 15.16 8.75 -9.36
CA MET A 213 15.62 9.23 -8.06
C MET A 213 17.07 9.72 -8.11
N VAL A 214 17.38 10.75 -7.33
CA VAL A 214 18.78 11.15 -7.09
C VAL A 214 19.48 10.07 -6.27
N GLY A 215 20.73 9.78 -6.63
CA GLY A 215 21.58 8.81 -5.96
C GLY A 215 21.56 7.42 -6.59
N SER A 216 22.44 6.55 -6.10
CA SER A 216 22.56 5.18 -6.56
C SER A 216 21.77 4.22 -5.68
N PHE A 217 21.35 3.10 -6.25
CA PHE A 217 20.79 1.97 -5.53
C PHE A 217 21.75 0.78 -5.59
N GLU A 218 21.92 0.11 -4.48
CA GLU A 218 22.62 -1.18 -4.47
C GLU A 218 21.76 -2.22 -5.19
N GLU A 219 22.42 -3.13 -5.91
CA GLU A 219 21.75 -4.19 -6.67
C GLU A 219 20.80 -5.02 -5.78
N GLU A 220 21.23 -5.37 -4.57
CA GLU A 220 20.39 -6.14 -3.65
C GLU A 220 19.11 -5.37 -3.29
N ARG A 221 19.18 -4.04 -3.15
CA ARG A 221 17.99 -3.23 -2.86
C ARG A 221 16.99 -3.22 -4.01
N ILE A 222 17.48 -3.14 -5.24
CA ILE A 222 16.63 -3.28 -6.45
C ILE A 222 15.92 -4.63 -6.45
N LEU A 223 16.65 -5.71 -6.11
CA LEU A 223 16.07 -7.05 -6.03
C LEU A 223 15.02 -7.19 -4.90
N GLU A 224 15.24 -6.54 -3.76
CA GLU A 224 14.25 -6.51 -2.66
C GLU A 224 12.95 -5.78 -3.06
N ILE A 225 13.07 -4.59 -3.67
CA ILE A 225 11.90 -3.84 -4.17
C ILE A 225 11.16 -4.66 -5.22
N THR A 226 11.91 -5.25 -6.16
CA THR A 226 11.33 -6.14 -7.18
C THR A 226 10.58 -7.31 -6.55
N THR A 227 11.16 -7.95 -5.52
CA THR A 227 10.53 -9.05 -4.78
C THR A 227 9.22 -8.59 -4.12
N LEU A 228 9.20 -7.40 -3.53
CA LEU A 228 7.99 -6.82 -2.93
C LEU A 228 6.86 -6.68 -3.96
N LEU A 229 7.18 -6.17 -5.16
CA LEU A 229 6.21 -5.99 -6.24
C LEU A 229 5.68 -7.31 -6.76
N VAL A 230 6.56 -8.30 -6.95
CA VAL A 230 6.16 -9.67 -7.38
C VAL A 230 5.29 -10.34 -6.34
N ASN A 231 5.66 -10.26 -5.06
CA ASN A 231 4.87 -10.84 -3.97
C ASN A 231 3.45 -10.28 -3.94
N ASP A 232 3.30 -8.98 -4.11
CA ASP A 232 1.98 -8.35 -4.12
C ASP A 232 1.15 -8.80 -5.35
N HIS A 233 1.80 -8.92 -6.51
CA HIS A 233 1.16 -9.40 -7.74
C HIS A 233 0.77 -10.88 -7.66
N TYR A 234 1.61 -11.74 -7.10
CA TYR A 234 1.42 -13.19 -7.10
C TYR A 234 0.20 -13.65 -6.28
N LEU A 235 -0.22 -12.84 -5.31
CA LEU A 235 -1.41 -13.10 -4.50
C LEU A 235 -2.73 -12.93 -5.27
N PHE A 236 -2.69 -12.27 -6.44
CA PHE A 236 -3.87 -12.08 -7.27
C PHE A 236 -3.98 -13.16 -8.35
N ASP A 237 -5.21 -13.51 -8.69
CA ASP A 237 -5.51 -14.50 -9.72
C ASP A 237 -5.15 -13.98 -11.14
N GLU A 238 -5.11 -14.88 -12.14
CA GLU A 238 -4.85 -14.55 -13.55
C GLU A 238 -5.88 -13.58 -14.16
N LYS A 239 -7.08 -13.51 -13.59
CA LYS A 239 -8.11 -12.50 -13.89
C LYS A 239 -8.03 -11.28 -12.98
N GLY A 240 -7.06 -11.27 -12.07
CA GLY A 240 -6.93 -10.49 -10.89
C GLY A 240 -7.35 -9.05 -10.98
N GLU A 241 -8.49 -8.77 -10.43
CA GLU A 241 -8.82 -7.44 -10.00
C GLU A 241 -8.31 -7.26 -8.57
N PHE A 242 -7.78 -6.08 -8.30
CA PHE A 242 -7.29 -5.74 -6.97
C PHE A 242 -8.46 -5.69 -6.00
N LEU A 243 -8.51 -6.62 -5.05
CA LEU A 243 -9.58 -6.68 -4.06
C LEU A 243 -9.44 -5.57 -3.04
N THR A 244 -10.39 -4.65 -3.05
CA THR A 244 -10.58 -3.68 -1.98
C THR A 244 -11.94 -3.94 -1.34
N ILE A 245 -11.95 -4.33 -0.06
CA ILE A 245 -13.19 -4.76 0.61
C ILE A 245 -13.86 -3.60 1.34
N LEU A 246 -13.11 -2.87 2.16
CA LEU A 246 -13.64 -1.81 3.01
C LEU A 246 -13.12 -0.43 2.66
N ARG A 247 -11.85 -0.30 2.27
CA ARG A 247 -11.19 1.00 2.08
C ARG A 247 -10.23 0.99 0.90
N LYS A 248 -10.32 1.99 0.05
CA LYS A 248 -9.32 2.29 -0.99
C LYS A 248 -8.15 3.10 -0.41
N SER A 249 -7.50 2.59 0.65
CA SER A 249 -6.46 3.32 1.39
C SER A 249 -5.27 3.72 0.53
N ARG A 250 -4.83 2.85 -0.39
CA ARG A 250 -3.73 3.12 -1.33
C ARG A 250 -4.10 4.25 -2.31
N ALA A 251 -5.32 4.24 -2.84
CA ALA A 251 -5.81 5.30 -3.71
C ALA A 251 -5.91 6.66 -2.98
N ILE A 252 -6.37 6.65 -1.72
CA ILE A 252 -6.40 7.85 -0.89
C ILE A 252 -4.98 8.37 -0.66
N PHE A 253 -4.02 7.48 -0.33
CA PHE A 253 -2.61 7.85 -0.17
C PHE A 253 -2.06 8.50 -1.44
N ILE A 254 -2.20 7.86 -2.60
CA ILE A 254 -1.73 8.41 -3.88
C ILE A 254 -2.35 9.77 -4.17
N LYS A 255 -3.67 9.92 -3.92
CA LYS A 255 -4.35 11.21 -4.08
C LYS A 255 -3.77 12.29 -3.16
N MET A 256 -3.49 11.96 -1.90
CA MET A 256 -2.93 12.91 -0.93
C MET A 256 -1.50 13.30 -1.30
N VAL A 257 -0.65 12.32 -1.62
CA VAL A 257 0.74 12.58 -2.01
C VAL A 257 0.81 13.37 -3.32
N LYS A 258 -0.11 13.10 -4.26
CA LYS A 258 -0.18 13.85 -5.53
C LYS A 258 -0.49 15.34 -5.34
N ILE A 259 -1.19 15.74 -4.28
CA ILE A 259 -1.41 17.16 -3.96
C ILE A 259 -0.09 17.86 -3.63
N MET A 260 0.83 17.17 -2.99
CA MET A 260 2.11 17.71 -2.52
C MET A 260 3.26 17.53 -3.53
N HIS A 261 3.27 16.41 -4.25
CA HIS A 261 4.34 15.98 -5.16
C HIS A 261 3.76 15.55 -6.52
N LYS A 262 3.07 16.48 -7.19
CA LYS A 262 2.28 16.16 -8.39
C LYS A 262 3.12 15.50 -9.49
N GLN A 263 4.23 16.12 -9.86
CA GLN A 263 5.09 15.61 -10.95
C GLN A 263 5.69 14.25 -10.62
N SER A 264 6.28 14.11 -9.44
CA SER A 264 6.89 12.86 -8.98
C SER A 264 5.90 11.71 -9.00
N VAL A 265 4.69 11.94 -8.48
CA VAL A 265 3.63 10.93 -8.46
C VAL A 265 3.15 10.59 -9.88
N GLU A 266 3.03 11.58 -10.78
CA GLU A 266 2.64 11.35 -12.17
C GLU A 266 3.68 10.55 -12.96
N LYS A 267 4.97 10.81 -12.75
CA LYS A 267 6.06 10.01 -13.33
C LYS A 267 5.97 8.56 -12.89
N VAL A 268 5.77 8.31 -11.58
CA VAL A 268 5.64 6.95 -11.03
C VAL A 268 4.36 6.26 -11.52
N LEU A 269 3.24 6.96 -11.58
CA LEU A 269 2.00 6.44 -12.19
C LEU A 269 2.21 6.13 -13.68
N GLY A 270 3.01 6.92 -14.40
CA GLY A 270 3.38 6.68 -15.79
C GLY A 270 4.12 5.35 -15.96
N ILE A 271 5.13 5.09 -15.14
CA ILE A 271 5.86 3.81 -15.12
C ILE A 271 4.91 2.64 -14.86
N ALA A 272 4.05 2.75 -13.84
CA ALA A 272 3.09 1.71 -13.52
C ALA A 272 2.08 1.45 -14.64
N LYS A 273 1.59 2.50 -15.31
CA LYS A 273 0.69 2.40 -16.48
C LYS A 273 1.36 1.70 -17.65
N GLU A 274 2.59 2.10 -17.98
CA GLU A 274 3.35 1.51 -19.06
C GLU A 274 3.64 0.04 -18.80
N PHE A 275 4.00 -0.32 -17.56
CA PHE A 275 4.22 -1.69 -17.15
C PHE A 275 2.96 -2.55 -17.35
N VAL A 276 1.81 -2.09 -16.86
CA VAL A 276 0.52 -2.80 -16.98
C VAL A 276 0.14 -2.98 -18.44
N ARG A 277 0.34 -1.94 -19.27
CA ARG A 277 0.06 -1.97 -20.72
C ARG A 277 0.96 -2.96 -21.46
N THR A 278 2.25 -2.95 -21.17
CA THR A 278 3.27 -3.75 -21.89
C THR A 278 3.14 -5.24 -21.58
N HIS A 279 2.91 -5.57 -20.32
CA HIS A 279 2.84 -6.96 -19.89
C HIS A 279 1.43 -7.54 -19.94
N LYS A 280 0.43 -6.77 -20.38
CA LYS A 280 -0.99 -7.15 -20.42
C LYS A 280 -1.48 -7.71 -19.07
N ILE A 281 -0.82 -7.31 -18.00
CA ILE A 281 -1.18 -7.64 -16.64
C ILE A 281 -2.31 -6.70 -16.26
N TYR A 282 -3.48 -7.24 -16.03
CA TYR A 282 -4.65 -6.57 -15.45
C TYR A 282 -4.75 -5.07 -15.71
N GLN A 283 -5.56 -4.67 -16.69
CA GLN A 283 -5.74 -3.26 -17.08
C GLN A 283 -6.56 -2.44 -16.07
N SER A 284 -6.70 -2.89 -14.82
CA SER A 284 -7.46 -2.12 -13.85
C SER A 284 -6.63 -0.95 -13.29
N GLU A 285 -7.29 0.17 -13.08
CA GLU A 285 -6.71 1.36 -12.47
C GLU A 285 -6.19 1.07 -11.05
N ASP A 286 -6.83 0.15 -10.34
CA ASP A 286 -6.44 -0.25 -8.99
C ASP A 286 -5.04 -0.92 -8.97
N PHE A 287 -4.63 -1.65 -10.03
CA PHE A 287 -3.26 -2.18 -10.15
C PHE A 287 -2.22 -1.08 -10.36
N ILE A 288 -2.51 -0.11 -11.20
CA ILE A 288 -1.63 1.03 -11.44
C ILE A 288 -1.40 1.80 -10.13
N ILE A 289 -2.47 2.08 -9.40
CA ILE A 289 -2.41 2.73 -8.10
C ILE A 289 -1.62 1.89 -7.09
N ASN A 290 -1.81 0.57 -7.11
CA ASN A 290 -1.12 -0.35 -6.23
C ASN A 290 0.40 -0.35 -6.47
N TYR A 291 0.83 -0.45 -7.72
CA TYR A 291 2.25 -0.39 -8.07
C TYR A 291 2.86 0.96 -7.72
N ALA A 292 2.19 2.06 -8.04
CA ALA A 292 2.65 3.39 -7.68
C ALA A 292 2.79 3.54 -6.15
N TYR A 293 1.83 3.03 -5.38
CA TYR A 293 1.91 3.02 -3.92
C TYR A 293 3.14 2.24 -3.42
N LEU A 294 3.36 1.02 -3.93
CA LEU A 294 4.47 0.17 -3.51
C LEU A 294 5.82 0.80 -3.85
N LEU A 295 5.94 1.38 -5.04
CA LEU A 295 7.15 2.09 -5.46
C LEU A 295 7.41 3.32 -4.58
N LEU A 296 6.43 4.20 -4.39
CA LEU A 296 6.57 5.40 -3.57
C LEU A 296 6.87 5.10 -2.09
N THR A 297 6.47 3.93 -1.58
CA THR A 297 6.71 3.52 -0.20
C THR A 297 7.86 2.52 -0.05
N ALA A 298 8.59 2.23 -1.14
CA ALA A 298 9.71 1.30 -1.11
C ALA A 298 10.89 1.82 -0.28
N GLU A 299 11.13 3.14 -0.32
CA GLU A 299 12.14 3.82 0.49
C GLU A 299 11.50 4.90 1.35
N ALA A 300 12.10 5.17 2.51
CA ALA A 300 11.60 6.19 3.43
C ALA A 300 11.71 7.62 2.85
N ASP A 301 12.70 7.85 2.00
CA ASP A 301 13.04 9.12 1.37
C ASP A 301 12.67 9.21 -0.12
N SER A 302 11.84 8.27 -0.62
CA SER A 302 11.45 8.20 -2.03
C SER A 302 10.95 9.53 -2.57
N LEU A 303 10.07 10.21 -1.85
CA LEU A 303 9.46 11.46 -2.29
C LEU A 303 10.48 12.60 -2.36
N GLU A 304 11.35 12.69 -1.38
CA GLU A 304 12.43 13.70 -1.35
C GLU A 304 13.40 13.48 -2.51
N ARG A 305 13.83 12.24 -2.73
CA ARG A 305 14.74 11.89 -3.83
C ARG A 305 14.12 12.09 -5.22
N LEU A 306 12.82 11.88 -5.36
CA LEU A 306 12.09 12.17 -6.60
C LEU A 306 11.96 13.68 -6.81
N ALA A 307 11.59 14.44 -5.77
CA ALA A 307 11.42 15.89 -5.86
C ALA A 307 12.75 16.60 -6.17
N SER A 308 13.89 16.08 -5.68
CA SER A 308 15.21 16.64 -5.98
C SER A 308 15.62 16.57 -7.46
N GLN A 309 14.90 15.81 -8.28
CA GLN A 309 15.07 15.77 -9.75
C GLN A 309 14.19 16.81 -10.48
N GLU A 310 13.32 17.50 -9.75
CA GLU A 310 12.46 18.52 -10.33
C GLU A 310 13.25 19.83 -10.44
N ASN A 311 12.89 20.66 -11.41
CA ASN A 311 13.49 21.99 -11.55
C ASN A 311 13.17 22.82 -10.30
N THR A 312 14.14 23.63 -9.87
CA THR A 312 13.96 24.53 -8.73
C THR A 312 13.10 25.71 -9.15
N VAL A 313 11.96 25.88 -8.50
CA VAL A 313 11.08 27.04 -8.68
C VAL A 313 11.59 28.20 -7.81
N HIS A 314 11.89 29.32 -8.42
CA HIS A 314 12.35 30.52 -7.71
C HIS A 314 11.19 31.50 -7.45
N LEU A 315 10.74 31.55 -6.21
CA LEU A 315 9.68 32.46 -5.78
C LEU A 315 10.27 33.69 -5.10
N LEU A 316 9.73 34.86 -5.40
CA LEU A 316 10.03 36.10 -4.63
C LEU A 316 8.94 36.29 -3.58
N ILE A 317 9.32 36.63 -2.35
CA ILE A 317 8.38 37.17 -1.37
C ILE A 317 8.50 38.68 -1.30
N LEU A 318 7.34 39.37 -1.33
CA LEU A 318 7.23 40.81 -1.17
C LEU A 318 6.10 41.12 -0.22
N SER A 319 6.42 41.65 0.95
CA SER A 319 5.47 41.90 2.01
C SER A 319 5.66 43.25 2.65
N ASP A 320 4.61 43.76 3.31
CA ASP A 320 4.65 44.98 4.13
C ASP A 320 5.09 44.68 5.58
N LEU A 321 5.65 43.51 5.82
CA LEU A 321 6.08 43.06 7.13
C LEU A 321 7.51 43.52 7.43
N SER A 322 7.89 43.47 8.73
CA SER A 322 9.30 43.67 9.10
C SER A 322 10.15 42.48 8.54
N PRO A 323 11.45 42.70 8.29
CA PRO A 323 12.34 41.66 7.80
C PRO A 323 12.30 40.37 8.63
N THR A 324 12.19 40.49 9.95
CA THR A 324 12.12 39.32 10.86
C THR A 324 10.80 38.55 10.71
N GLU A 325 9.68 39.26 10.53
CA GLU A 325 8.39 38.59 10.30
C GLU A 325 8.33 37.92 8.93
N GLU A 326 8.88 38.57 7.90
CA GLU A 326 8.97 37.99 6.56
C GLU A 326 9.84 36.73 6.55
N GLU A 327 10.98 36.78 7.24
CA GLU A 327 11.85 35.56 7.39
C GLU A 327 11.13 34.46 8.15
N PHE A 328 10.37 34.79 9.21
CA PHE A 328 9.57 33.80 9.94
C PHE A 328 8.52 33.14 9.05
N ILE A 329 7.78 33.93 8.27
CA ILE A 329 6.75 33.43 7.33
C ILE A 329 7.39 32.55 6.27
N THR A 330 8.52 32.96 5.70
CA THR A 330 9.28 32.18 4.72
C THR A 330 9.69 30.81 5.28
N ASN A 331 10.17 30.78 6.51
CA ASN A 331 10.52 29.53 7.18
C ASN A 331 9.29 28.63 7.39
N VAL A 332 8.15 29.20 7.79
CA VAL A 332 6.90 28.43 7.94
C VAL A 332 6.43 27.85 6.60
N ILE A 333 6.44 28.64 5.54
CA ILE A 333 6.07 28.18 4.20
C ILE A 333 7.01 27.04 3.76
N SER A 334 8.32 27.22 3.91
CA SER A 334 9.33 26.22 3.52
C SER A 334 9.23 24.90 4.30
N GLN A 335 8.64 24.91 5.50
CA GLN A 335 8.40 23.68 6.28
C GLN A 335 7.12 22.93 5.90
N ILE A 336 6.15 23.62 5.28
CA ILE A 336 4.81 23.06 5.05
C ILE A 336 4.54 22.80 3.56
N VAL A 337 5.08 23.63 2.68
CA VAL A 337 4.96 23.46 1.22
C VAL A 337 6.01 22.47 0.73
N TYR A 338 5.60 21.55 -0.13
CA TYR A 338 6.44 20.50 -0.69
C TYR A 338 6.79 20.81 -2.15
N GLY A 339 7.98 20.33 -2.58
CA GLY A 339 8.49 20.53 -3.93
C GLY A 339 9.91 21.07 -3.91
N ASN A 340 10.51 21.19 -5.09
CA ASN A 340 11.84 21.80 -5.24
C ASN A 340 11.66 23.30 -5.53
N PHE A 341 11.73 24.15 -4.50
CA PHE A 341 11.57 25.58 -4.62
C PHE A 341 12.45 26.35 -3.65
N GLU A 342 12.77 27.60 -4.01
CA GLU A 342 13.48 28.56 -3.18
C GLU A 342 12.67 29.84 -3.06
N ILE A 343 12.59 30.41 -1.84
CA ILE A 343 11.97 31.70 -1.60
C ILE A 343 13.07 32.75 -1.41
N HIS A 344 13.03 33.76 -2.25
CA HIS A 344 13.95 34.89 -2.23
C HIS A 344 13.30 36.11 -1.65
N HIS A 345 14.06 36.90 -0.89
CA HIS A 345 13.63 38.17 -0.31
C HIS A 345 14.10 39.34 -1.19
N PHE A 346 13.28 40.37 -1.28
CA PHE A 346 13.66 41.60 -1.96
C PHE A 346 14.68 42.38 -1.10
N LYS A 347 15.94 42.36 -1.48
CA LYS A 347 17.07 42.91 -0.66
C LYS A 347 17.56 44.25 -1.14
N ASP A 348 17.07 44.75 -2.27
CA ASP A 348 17.63 45.92 -2.89
C ASP A 348 17.06 47.19 -2.27
N ALA A 349 17.82 48.29 -2.35
CA ALA A 349 17.35 49.61 -1.99
C ALA A 349 16.18 50.04 -2.88
N TRP A 350 15.40 51.02 -2.42
CA TRP A 350 14.25 51.56 -3.15
C TRP A 350 14.57 51.78 -4.62
N TYR A 351 13.85 51.14 -5.50
CA TYR A 351 13.78 51.41 -6.94
C TYR A 351 12.41 52.02 -7.28
N GLY A 352 12.34 52.73 -8.43
CA GLY A 352 11.05 53.08 -8.98
C GLY A 352 10.23 51.84 -9.31
N GLU A 353 8.90 51.97 -9.36
CA GLU A 353 7.99 50.82 -9.58
C GLU A 353 8.33 50.02 -10.82
N GLU A 354 8.78 50.71 -11.89
CA GLU A 354 9.14 50.03 -13.17
C GLU A 354 10.38 49.14 -13.03
N GLU A 355 11.38 49.52 -12.26
CA GLU A 355 12.59 48.71 -12.03
C GLU A 355 12.29 47.55 -11.09
N MET A 356 11.46 47.77 -10.07
CA MET A 356 11.00 46.74 -9.17
C MET A 356 10.22 45.65 -9.93
N ASN A 357 9.31 46.03 -10.83
CA ASN A 357 8.57 45.09 -11.66
C ASN A 357 9.47 44.31 -12.60
N LYS A 358 10.47 44.91 -13.20
CA LYS A 358 11.47 44.21 -14.02
C LYS A 358 12.18 43.14 -13.18
N LYS A 359 12.50 43.44 -11.93
CA LYS A 359 13.15 42.48 -11.05
C LYS A 359 12.21 41.34 -10.58
N ILE A 360 10.96 41.66 -10.25
CA ILE A 360 9.94 40.65 -9.92
C ILE A 360 9.80 39.66 -11.08
N LEU A 361 9.77 40.11 -12.31
CA LEU A 361 9.64 39.31 -13.51
C LEU A 361 10.86 38.41 -13.82
N THR A 362 11.95 38.50 -13.06
CA THR A 362 13.08 37.55 -13.15
C THR A 362 12.87 36.28 -12.32
N TYR A 363 11.83 36.25 -11.49
CA TYR A 363 11.44 35.07 -10.72
C TYR A 363 10.28 34.36 -11.39
N ASP A 364 10.08 33.10 -11.03
CA ASP A 364 9.02 32.28 -11.62
C ASP A 364 7.64 32.65 -11.07
N GLY A 365 7.58 33.16 -9.83
CA GLY A 365 6.34 33.60 -9.21
C GLY A 365 6.55 34.51 -8.01
N LEU A 366 5.45 35.11 -7.56
CA LEU A 366 5.42 36.07 -6.44
C LEU A 366 4.49 35.62 -5.31
N ILE A 367 4.98 35.70 -4.09
CA ILE A 367 4.17 35.65 -2.87
C ILE A 367 4.09 37.08 -2.30
N THR A 368 2.89 37.61 -2.12
CA THR A 368 2.75 39.02 -1.68
C THR A 368 1.61 39.20 -0.68
N THR A 369 1.76 40.18 0.21
CA THR A 369 0.69 40.64 1.12
C THR A 369 -0.11 41.84 0.56
N GLY A 370 0.35 42.43 -0.54
CA GLY A 370 -0.29 43.57 -1.20
C GLY A 370 -0.72 43.30 -2.63
N SER A 371 -1.78 43.94 -3.11
CA SER A 371 -2.21 43.82 -4.50
C SER A 371 -1.18 44.45 -5.46
N ARG A 372 -0.91 43.78 -6.58
CA ARG A 372 0.06 44.18 -7.62
C ARG A 372 -0.62 44.22 -8.99
N GLU A 373 -1.44 45.29 -9.20
CA GLU A 373 -2.16 45.48 -10.46
C GLU A 373 -1.24 45.97 -11.61
N ASP A 374 -0.03 46.37 -11.27
CA ASP A 374 1.03 46.85 -12.16
C ASP A 374 1.83 45.71 -12.84
N LEU A 375 1.65 44.47 -12.40
CA LEU A 375 2.24 43.27 -13.03
C LEU A 375 1.36 42.73 -14.16
N PRO A 376 1.94 41.97 -15.12
CA PRO A 376 1.16 41.25 -16.12
C PRO A 376 0.10 40.37 -15.48
N LYS A 377 -1.12 40.33 -16.02
CA LYS A 377 -2.26 39.60 -15.46
C LYS A 377 -2.06 38.07 -15.39
N ASP A 378 -1.18 37.56 -16.22
CA ASP A 378 -0.81 36.14 -16.33
C ASP A 378 0.46 35.79 -15.54
N PHE A 379 1.05 36.79 -14.84
CA PHE A 379 2.19 36.51 -13.96
C PHE A 379 1.75 35.71 -12.72
N PRO A 380 2.41 34.57 -12.44
CA PRO A 380 2.04 33.67 -11.37
C PRO A 380 2.24 34.35 -10.00
N MET A 381 1.16 34.55 -9.25
CA MET A 381 1.27 35.14 -7.90
C MET A 381 0.22 34.64 -6.93
N VAL A 382 0.60 34.61 -5.66
CA VAL A 382 -0.29 34.33 -4.53
C VAL A 382 -0.36 35.59 -3.65
N LEU A 383 -1.56 36.15 -3.55
CA LEU A 383 -1.88 37.14 -2.54
C LEU A 383 -2.27 36.42 -1.24
N MET A 384 -1.60 36.77 -0.15
CA MET A 384 -1.87 36.21 1.17
C MET A 384 -2.04 37.26 2.23
N ASP A 385 -2.78 36.96 3.29
CA ASP A 385 -2.77 37.78 4.49
C ASP A 385 -1.39 37.76 5.16
N PRO A 386 -1.06 38.76 6.01
CA PRO A 386 0.19 38.76 6.79
C PRO A 386 0.38 37.53 7.68
N TYR A 387 -0.65 36.72 7.83
CA TYR A 387 -0.63 35.45 8.56
C TYR A 387 -0.70 34.28 7.59
N VAL A 388 0.12 33.23 7.85
CA VAL A 388 0.10 32.02 7.05
C VAL A 388 -1.18 31.23 7.35
N THR A 389 -2.19 31.39 6.52
CA THR A 389 -3.45 30.64 6.63
C THR A 389 -3.37 29.30 5.89
N PRO A 390 -4.20 28.30 6.24
CA PRO A 390 -4.28 27.06 5.48
C PRO A 390 -4.61 27.27 3.99
N GLN A 391 -5.42 28.29 3.66
CA GLN A 391 -5.76 28.66 2.30
C GLN A 391 -4.54 29.21 1.53
N ALA A 392 -3.72 30.05 2.18
CA ALA A 392 -2.47 30.55 1.61
C ALA A 392 -1.50 29.40 1.32
N ILE A 393 -1.33 28.46 2.24
CA ILE A 393 -0.48 27.28 2.04
C ILE A 393 -0.95 26.46 0.83
N VAL A 394 -2.26 26.21 0.70
CA VAL A 394 -2.80 25.49 -0.46
C VAL A 394 -2.57 26.27 -1.76
N ALA A 395 -2.74 27.58 -1.76
CA ALA A 395 -2.51 28.42 -2.93
C ALA A 395 -1.03 28.40 -3.34
N ILE A 396 -0.10 28.53 -2.37
CA ILE A 396 1.35 28.48 -2.63
C ILE A 396 1.75 27.08 -3.13
N GLN A 397 1.20 26.00 -2.54
CA GLN A 397 1.44 24.64 -3.02
C GLN A 397 1.01 24.46 -4.48
N ASN A 398 -0.16 24.97 -4.84
CA ASN A 398 -0.65 24.93 -6.21
C ASN A 398 0.26 25.75 -7.15
N LEU A 399 0.70 26.92 -6.73
CA LEU A 399 1.64 27.75 -7.49
C LEU A 399 2.96 27.00 -7.76
N VAL A 400 3.57 26.40 -6.73
CA VAL A 400 4.79 25.60 -6.89
C VAL A 400 4.56 24.44 -7.87
N ASN A 401 3.45 23.71 -7.73
CA ASN A 401 3.12 22.60 -8.63
C ASN A 401 2.94 23.07 -10.09
N GLU A 402 2.26 24.17 -10.32
CA GLU A 402 2.02 24.72 -11.65
C GLU A 402 3.31 25.22 -12.31
N LEU A 403 4.18 25.90 -11.57
CA LEU A 403 5.43 26.43 -12.09
C LEU A 403 6.41 25.30 -12.43
N SER A 404 6.52 24.27 -11.57
CA SER A 404 7.32 23.08 -11.84
C SER A 404 6.89 22.37 -13.14
N GLU A 405 5.61 22.47 -13.55
CA GLU A 405 5.10 21.87 -14.80
C GLU A 405 5.45 22.67 -16.04
N ARG A 406 5.47 24.01 -15.99
CA ARG A 406 5.68 24.89 -17.13
C ARG A 406 7.05 24.72 -17.77
N GLU A 407 8.09 24.52 -16.98
CA GLU A 407 9.46 24.37 -17.47
C GLU A 407 9.70 23.04 -18.20
N ASN A 408 8.95 21.98 -17.88
CA ASN A 408 9.06 20.70 -18.58
C ASN A 408 8.43 20.69 -19.98
N ILE A 409 7.66 21.72 -20.36
CA ILE A 409 7.05 21.85 -21.70
C ILE A 409 7.99 22.61 -22.66
N GLN A 410 8.99 23.33 -22.14
CA GLN A 410 9.92 24.14 -22.94
C GLN A 410 11.27 23.45 -23.24
N ASN A 411 11.55 22.31 -22.63
CA ASN A 411 12.69 21.43 -22.88
C ASN A 411 12.23 20.13 -23.60
#